data_8cdcff57ed571b4491022f596e0f791d
#
_entry.id   8cdcff57ed571b4491022f596e0f791d
#
_cell.length_a   1.000
_cell.length_b   1.000
_cell.length_c   1.000
_cell.angle_alpha   90.00
_cell.angle_beta   90.00
_cell.angle_gamma   90.00
#
_symmetry.space_group_name_H-M   'P 1'
#
loop_
_entity.id
_entity.type
_entity.pdbx_description
1 polymer ?
#
loop_
_entity_poly.entity_id
_entity_poly.type
_entity_poly.pdbx_seq_one_letter_code
_entity_poly.pdbx_strand_id
1 'polypeptide(L)'
;MLLSTTSKQNVKIVSSASSEEGLLFAAAVEAILQAEDASKDRMVAFDCEGVNLGRLGTVEIVSLCFDTASSGHDGDDDAEGGSKKVFLVTLGKNPDSEIVQLLKDLFGSERVLKVIHDCRMDADALYHCGDNKIVLKNIHDTSCFHHVIFGEEDMNLNDVLSANGLKSNAARDTSVYRRNPAFWATRPLTRQMIDWASSDVDKLLELASMQLAAVSEQGKIRAMAKSKANTTSARDMRVAKGMHVRNPGYFIGKGGMNLRSLQRRTGTLVYQMRPGDTWFVYYPTETALSAVKRKMEE
;
A
#
# COMPACT_ATOMS: atom_id res chain seq x y z
N MET A 1 -20.53 -27.64 11.96
CA MET A 1 -19.58 -26.57 12.35
C MET A 1 -18.28 -26.89 11.62
N LEU A 2 -18.18 -26.44 10.36
CA LEU A 2 -17.01 -26.67 9.50
C LEU A 2 -15.99 -25.58 9.82
N LEU A 3 -14.90 -25.96 10.47
CA LEU A 3 -13.72 -25.11 10.65
C LEU A 3 -13.15 -24.83 9.25
N SER A 4 -13.27 -23.60 8.82
CA SER A 4 -12.58 -23.07 7.63
C SER A 4 -11.07 -23.29 7.86
N THR A 5 -10.48 -24.20 7.11
CA THR A 5 -9.02 -24.31 6.97
C THR A 5 -8.54 -23.09 6.19
N THR A 6 -8.28 -21.97 6.90
CA THR A 6 -7.45 -20.91 6.35
C THR A 6 -6.08 -21.50 6.10
N SER A 7 -5.63 -21.52 4.86
CA SER A 7 -4.24 -21.76 4.46
C SER A 7 -3.36 -21.03 5.46
N LYS A 8 -2.46 -21.76 6.16
CA LYS A 8 -1.47 -21.15 7.06
C LYS A 8 -0.52 -20.33 6.17
N GLN A 9 -0.79 -19.03 6.03
CA GLN A 9 0.16 -18.13 5.41
C GLN A 9 1.48 -18.22 6.16
N ASN A 10 2.57 -18.46 5.44
CA ASN A 10 3.92 -18.42 6.00
C ASN A 10 4.35 -16.97 6.19
N VAL A 11 3.86 -16.33 7.27
CA VAL A 11 4.15 -14.93 7.58
C VAL A 11 5.41 -14.85 8.44
N LYS A 12 6.40 -14.11 7.98
CA LYS A 12 7.68 -13.83 8.66
C LYS A 12 7.73 -12.36 9.08
N ILE A 13 8.11 -12.11 10.34
CA ILE A 13 8.28 -10.75 10.88
C ILE A 13 9.75 -10.41 10.82
N VAL A 14 10.12 -9.40 10.04
CA VAL A 14 11.51 -8.97 9.81
C VAL A 14 11.78 -7.69 10.58
N SER A 15 12.67 -7.73 11.55
CA SER A 15 13.05 -6.56 12.36
C SER A 15 14.54 -6.22 12.28
N SER A 16 15.38 -7.16 11.81
CA SER A 16 16.81 -6.97 11.59
C SER A 16 17.26 -7.79 10.39
N ALA A 17 18.21 -7.26 9.62
CA ALA A 17 18.82 -7.97 8.49
C ALA A 17 19.60 -9.21 8.93
N SER A 18 20.16 -9.20 10.13
CA SER A 18 20.93 -10.31 10.69
C SER A 18 20.09 -11.44 11.33
N SER A 19 18.77 -11.26 11.47
CA SER A 19 17.87 -12.31 11.96
C SER A 19 17.66 -13.40 10.90
N GLU A 20 17.19 -14.59 11.30
CA GLU A 20 16.83 -15.65 10.35
C GLU A 20 15.81 -15.16 9.33
N GLU A 21 14.76 -14.46 9.77
CA GLU A 21 13.75 -13.88 8.89
C GLU A 21 14.33 -12.77 8.00
N GLY A 22 15.31 -12.00 8.50
CA GLY A 22 16.02 -10.99 7.73
C GLY A 22 16.84 -11.60 6.59
N LEU A 23 17.55 -12.68 6.85
CA LEU A 23 18.30 -13.43 5.84
C LEU A 23 17.37 -14.06 4.79
N LEU A 24 16.23 -14.60 5.20
CA LEU A 24 15.21 -15.12 4.27
C LEU A 24 14.59 -14.02 3.41
N PHE A 25 14.38 -12.84 4.00
CA PHE A 25 13.90 -11.67 3.25
C PHE A 25 14.93 -11.18 2.23
N ALA A 26 16.20 -11.05 2.65
CA ALA A 26 17.29 -10.66 1.76
C ALA A 26 17.41 -11.63 0.57
N ALA A 27 17.37 -12.94 0.82
CA ALA A 27 17.41 -13.95 -0.23
C ALA A 27 16.20 -13.84 -1.19
N ALA A 28 15.00 -13.55 -0.69
CA ALA A 28 13.83 -13.35 -1.53
C ALA A 28 13.93 -12.10 -2.41
N VAL A 29 14.47 -11.00 -1.86
CA VAL A 29 14.73 -9.76 -2.62
C VAL A 29 15.80 -9.99 -3.68
N GLU A 30 16.89 -10.64 -3.33
CA GLU A 30 17.98 -10.96 -4.26
C GLU A 30 17.47 -11.85 -5.41
N ALA A 31 16.75 -12.91 -5.09
CA ALA A 31 16.21 -13.83 -6.08
C ALA A 31 15.31 -13.13 -7.12
N ILE A 32 14.40 -12.23 -6.67
CA ILE A 32 13.51 -11.51 -7.59
C ILE A 32 14.25 -10.46 -8.42
N LEU A 33 15.32 -9.86 -7.88
CA LEU A 33 16.14 -8.88 -8.60
C LEU A 33 17.05 -9.53 -9.64
N GLN A 34 17.60 -10.72 -9.35
CA GLN A 34 18.56 -11.42 -10.20
C GLN A 34 17.93 -12.36 -11.22
N ALA A 35 16.65 -12.74 -11.06
CA ALA A 35 16.01 -13.67 -11.98
C ALA A 35 16.21 -13.22 -13.45
N GLU A 36 16.74 -14.10 -14.31
CA GLU A 36 17.13 -13.76 -15.69
C GLU A 36 15.96 -13.80 -16.67
N ASP A 37 14.89 -14.52 -16.33
CA ASP A 37 13.78 -14.77 -17.23
C ASP A 37 12.87 -13.54 -17.36
N ALA A 38 12.85 -12.97 -18.56
CA ALA A 38 11.98 -11.85 -18.95
C ALA A 38 10.52 -12.29 -19.20
N SER A 39 10.24 -13.60 -19.18
CA SER A 39 9.00 -14.18 -19.72
C SER A 39 7.87 -14.31 -18.70
N LYS A 40 8.11 -14.11 -17.42
CA LYS A 40 7.05 -14.09 -16.38
C LYS A 40 7.20 -12.87 -15.51
N ASP A 41 6.12 -12.15 -15.38
CA ASP A 41 5.98 -10.92 -14.64
C ASP A 41 6.53 -11.08 -13.20
N ARG A 42 7.75 -10.60 -12.96
CA ARG A 42 8.34 -10.52 -11.65
C ARG A 42 7.53 -9.55 -10.84
N MET A 43 6.63 -10.05 -10.04
CA MET A 43 5.74 -9.24 -9.23
C MET A 43 6.01 -9.43 -7.74
N VAL A 44 5.94 -8.35 -7.01
CA VAL A 44 5.86 -8.34 -5.55
C VAL A 44 4.69 -7.47 -5.13
N ALA A 45 3.80 -8.00 -4.31
CA ALA A 45 2.76 -7.19 -3.71
C ALA A 45 3.28 -6.52 -2.44
N PHE A 46 2.85 -5.28 -2.18
CA PHE A 46 3.20 -4.59 -0.94
C PHE A 46 2.09 -3.63 -0.48
N ASP A 47 2.15 -3.29 0.80
CA ASP A 47 1.31 -2.29 1.47
C ASP A 47 2.07 -1.73 2.67
N CYS A 48 1.77 -0.50 3.10
CA CYS A 48 2.40 0.12 4.25
C CYS A 48 1.39 0.42 5.35
N GLU A 49 1.77 0.13 6.58
CA GLU A 49 1.01 0.51 7.77
C GLU A 49 1.82 1.46 8.65
N GLY A 50 1.15 2.44 9.23
CA GLY A 50 1.83 3.44 10.04
C GLY A 50 0.92 4.26 10.91
N VAL A 51 1.52 5.11 11.72
CA VAL A 51 0.81 6.13 12.51
C VAL A 51 0.69 7.38 11.66
N ASN A 52 -0.54 7.74 11.25
CA ASN A 52 -0.78 8.84 10.31
C ASN A 52 0.09 8.72 9.05
N LEU A 53 0.03 7.56 8.39
CA LEU A 53 0.86 7.23 7.23
C LEU A 53 0.99 8.40 6.25
N GLY A 54 2.22 8.74 5.88
CA GLY A 54 2.59 9.90 5.09
C GLY A 54 3.76 10.65 5.72
N ARG A 55 4.27 11.70 5.07
CA ARG A 55 5.47 12.45 5.51
C ARG A 55 5.36 13.11 6.89
N LEU A 56 4.18 13.19 7.46
CA LEU A 56 3.93 13.80 8.77
C LEU A 56 3.71 12.76 9.87
N GLY A 57 3.76 11.49 9.52
CA GLY A 57 3.63 10.37 10.42
C GLY A 57 4.83 9.43 10.35
N THR A 58 4.56 8.13 10.47
CA THR A 58 5.60 7.09 10.42
C THR A 58 5.18 5.94 9.51
N VAL A 59 6.15 5.23 8.95
CA VAL A 59 5.97 3.88 8.41
C VAL A 59 6.41 2.91 9.50
N GLU A 60 5.50 2.08 9.95
CA GLU A 60 5.78 1.11 11.01
C GLU A 60 6.01 -0.30 10.45
N ILE A 61 5.29 -0.65 9.39
CA ILE A 61 5.36 -1.96 8.74
C ILE A 61 5.30 -1.75 7.22
N VAL A 62 6.14 -2.48 6.51
CA VAL A 62 6.00 -2.72 5.07
C VAL A 62 5.66 -4.20 4.91
N SER A 63 4.45 -4.50 4.47
CA SER A 63 4.00 -5.85 4.15
C SER A 63 4.41 -6.17 2.72
N LEU A 64 5.03 -7.33 2.49
CA LEU A 64 5.41 -7.79 1.15
C LEU A 64 4.95 -9.23 0.94
N CYS A 65 4.41 -9.52 -0.24
CA CYS A 65 4.05 -10.86 -0.66
C CYS A 65 4.80 -11.22 -1.95
N PHE A 66 5.57 -12.31 -1.88
CA PHE A 66 6.30 -12.89 -3.02
C PHE A 66 5.60 -14.18 -3.47
N ASP A 67 5.51 -14.37 -4.78
CA ASP A 67 5.11 -15.66 -5.33
C ASP A 67 6.36 -16.54 -5.50
N THR A 68 6.35 -17.72 -4.88
CA THR A 68 7.48 -18.66 -4.91
C THR A 68 7.33 -19.75 -5.97
N ALA A 69 6.29 -19.69 -6.80
CA ALA A 69 6.00 -20.70 -7.82
C ALA A 69 7.09 -20.85 -8.91
N SER A 70 8.11 -19.97 -8.91
CA SER A 70 9.18 -19.96 -9.93
C SER A 70 10.56 -20.45 -9.44
N SER A 71 10.74 -20.80 -8.17
CA SER A 71 11.99 -21.43 -7.70
C SER A 71 11.86 -22.96 -7.75
N GLY A 72 12.12 -23.54 -8.90
CA GLY A 72 12.25 -24.99 -9.01
C GLY A 72 13.52 -25.48 -8.27
N HIS A 73 13.36 -25.90 -7.04
CA HIS A 73 14.15 -26.92 -6.34
C HIS A 73 13.46 -27.16 -5.00
N ASP A 74 12.74 -28.23 -4.92
CA ASP A 74 12.72 -29.26 -3.87
C ASP A 74 11.41 -30.05 -4.00
N GLY A 75 11.59 -31.34 -4.23
CA GLY A 75 10.51 -32.25 -4.50
C GLY A 75 9.68 -32.54 -3.25
N ASP A 76 8.55 -31.89 -3.17
CA ASP A 76 7.36 -32.35 -2.46
C ASP A 76 6.15 -32.08 -3.39
N ASP A 77 5.75 -33.12 -4.14
CA ASP A 77 4.76 -33.11 -5.23
C ASP A 77 3.30 -33.07 -4.75
N ASP A 78 2.97 -32.55 -3.56
CA ASP A 78 1.61 -32.62 -3.01
C ASP A 78 0.96 -31.25 -2.67
N ALA A 79 1.31 -30.14 -3.34
CA ALA A 79 0.59 -28.87 -3.17
C ALA A 79 0.17 -28.24 -4.51
N GLU A 80 -1.05 -28.50 -4.93
CA GLU A 80 -1.77 -27.64 -5.88
C GLU A 80 -1.93 -26.22 -5.29
N GLY A 81 -1.02 -25.31 -5.62
CA GLY A 81 -1.06 -23.90 -5.25
C GLY A 81 0.32 -23.38 -4.88
N GLY A 82 0.90 -22.53 -5.73
CA GLY A 82 2.19 -21.89 -5.48
C GLY A 82 2.29 -21.33 -4.07
N SER A 83 3.39 -21.59 -3.37
CA SER A 83 3.60 -21.16 -1.97
C SER A 83 3.90 -19.65 -1.94
N LYS A 84 2.96 -18.84 -1.44
CA LYS A 84 3.17 -17.42 -1.18
C LYS A 84 3.97 -17.24 0.13
N LYS A 85 4.99 -16.39 0.10
CA LYS A 85 5.73 -15.95 1.30
C LYS A 85 5.38 -14.50 1.61
N VAL A 86 4.91 -14.25 2.83
CA VAL A 86 4.60 -12.89 3.30
C VAL A 86 5.63 -12.46 4.34
N PHE A 87 6.23 -11.30 4.11
CA PHE A 87 7.13 -10.65 5.06
C PHE A 87 6.50 -9.38 5.60
N LEU A 88 6.48 -9.22 6.92
CA LEU A 88 6.12 -7.99 7.61
C LEU A 88 7.41 -7.34 8.09
N VAL A 89 7.92 -6.41 7.30
CA VAL A 89 9.16 -5.69 7.56
C VAL A 89 8.87 -4.52 8.49
N THR A 90 9.39 -4.55 9.71
CA THR A 90 9.18 -3.48 10.69
C THR A 90 10.24 -2.40 10.53
N LEU A 91 9.80 -1.14 10.34
CA LEU A 91 10.68 0.02 10.18
C LEU A 91 10.70 0.87 11.46
N GLY A 92 9.57 1.50 11.82
CA GLY A 92 9.50 2.39 12.98
C GLY A 92 10.42 3.62 12.84
N LYS A 93 10.87 4.15 13.99
CA LYS A 93 11.69 5.39 14.01
C LYS A 93 13.15 5.18 13.65
N ASN A 94 13.71 4.03 13.95
CA ASN A 94 15.12 3.68 13.74
C ASN A 94 15.21 2.34 13.02
N PRO A 95 14.92 2.29 11.72
CA PRO A 95 14.96 1.06 10.96
C PRO A 95 16.41 0.57 10.78
N ASP A 96 16.55 -0.75 10.64
CA ASP A 96 17.81 -1.37 10.24
C ASP A 96 18.21 -0.86 8.85
N SER A 97 19.42 -0.33 8.72
CA SER A 97 19.90 0.31 7.49
C SER A 97 20.06 -0.66 6.32
N GLU A 98 20.38 -1.94 6.60
CA GLU A 98 20.50 -2.96 5.56
C GLU A 98 19.13 -3.33 5.02
N ILE A 99 18.12 -3.43 5.90
CA ILE A 99 16.72 -3.62 5.49
C ILE A 99 16.25 -2.45 4.62
N VAL A 100 16.55 -1.21 5.02
CA VAL A 100 16.21 -0.02 4.23
C VAL A 100 16.87 -0.08 2.86
N GLN A 101 18.11 -0.54 2.77
CA GLN A 101 18.80 -0.69 1.49
C GLN A 101 18.14 -1.74 0.60
N LEU A 102 17.79 -2.92 1.15
CA LEU A 102 17.04 -3.95 0.43
C LEU A 102 15.71 -3.42 -0.13
N LEU A 103 14.97 -2.65 0.67
CA LEU A 103 13.74 -2.01 0.20
C LEU A 103 14.00 -0.97 -0.90
N LYS A 104 15.08 -0.18 -0.81
CA LYS A 104 15.48 0.76 -1.88
C LYS A 104 15.75 0.03 -3.19
N ASP A 105 16.50 -1.06 -3.14
CA ASP A 105 16.88 -1.82 -4.32
C ASP A 105 15.63 -2.48 -4.95
N LEU A 106 14.78 -3.10 -4.14
CA LEU A 106 13.54 -3.72 -4.60
C LEU A 106 12.57 -2.69 -5.20
N PHE A 107 12.26 -1.63 -4.46
CA PHE A 107 11.27 -0.64 -4.88
C PHE A 107 11.76 0.26 -6.01
N GLY A 108 13.07 0.52 -6.07
CA GLY A 108 13.72 1.29 -7.13
C GLY A 108 13.95 0.52 -8.43
N SER A 109 13.79 -0.81 -8.43
CA SER A 109 13.98 -1.64 -9.62
C SER A 109 12.89 -1.38 -10.67
N GLU A 110 13.30 -1.17 -11.91
CA GLU A 110 12.38 -1.12 -13.07
C GLU A 110 12.04 -2.51 -13.61
N ARG A 111 12.78 -3.55 -13.19
CA ARG A 111 12.60 -4.93 -13.65
C ARG A 111 11.53 -5.69 -12.88
N VAL A 112 11.24 -5.28 -11.64
CA VAL A 112 10.22 -5.88 -10.77
C VAL A 112 8.97 -5.02 -10.81
N LEU A 113 7.81 -5.63 -11.08
CA LEU A 113 6.51 -4.97 -10.97
C LEU A 113 6.04 -5.00 -9.52
N LYS A 114 5.90 -3.83 -8.90
CA LYS A 114 5.35 -3.73 -7.54
C LYS A 114 3.85 -3.49 -7.62
N VAL A 115 3.09 -4.34 -6.95
CA VAL A 115 1.63 -4.32 -6.91
C VAL A 115 1.16 -3.75 -5.59
N ILE A 116 0.32 -2.74 -5.64
CA ILE A 116 -0.25 -2.07 -4.47
C ILE A 116 -1.67 -1.58 -4.76
N HIS A 117 -2.43 -1.25 -3.73
CA HIS A 117 -3.72 -0.59 -3.87
C HIS A 117 -3.66 0.84 -3.33
N ASP A 118 -3.84 1.86 -4.19
CA ASP A 118 -3.77 3.30 -3.87
C ASP A 118 -2.43 3.74 -3.25
N CYS A 119 -1.38 3.72 -4.06
CA CYS A 119 0.02 3.93 -3.64
C CYS A 119 0.38 5.34 -3.16
N ARG A 120 -0.54 6.29 -3.16
CA ARG A 120 -0.22 7.74 -2.97
C ARG A 120 0.43 8.03 -1.63
N MET A 121 -0.15 7.53 -0.54
CA MET A 121 0.36 7.80 0.80
C MET A 121 1.56 6.94 1.15
N ASP A 122 1.64 5.73 0.62
CA ASP A 122 2.80 4.86 0.75
C ASP A 122 4.03 5.47 0.10
N ALA A 123 3.87 5.96 -1.13
CA ALA A 123 4.94 6.65 -1.85
C ALA A 123 5.43 7.90 -1.11
N ASP A 124 4.51 8.69 -0.54
CA ASP A 124 4.85 9.85 0.28
C ASP A 124 5.59 9.44 1.55
N ALA A 125 5.08 8.45 2.26
CA ALA A 125 5.65 7.97 3.51
C ALA A 125 7.03 7.33 3.31
N LEU A 126 7.18 6.40 2.37
CA LEU A 126 8.44 5.72 2.06
C LEU A 126 9.54 6.69 1.64
N TYR A 127 9.18 7.78 0.96
CA TYR A 127 10.16 8.79 0.54
C TYR A 127 10.52 9.78 1.65
N HIS A 128 9.57 10.21 2.47
CA HIS A 128 9.74 11.32 3.40
C HIS A 128 9.93 10.91 4.85
N CYS A 129 9.45 9.72 5.30
CA CYS A 129 9.65 9.29 6.67
C CYS A 129 11.13 8.96 6.93
N GLY A 130 11.71 9.63 7.93
CA GLY A 130 13.14 9.52 8.21
C GLY A 130 13.98 9.95 7.00
N ASP A 131 15.18 9.40 6.91
CA ASP A 131 16.11 9.63 5.79
C ASP A 131 16.05 8.51 4.74
N ASN A 132 14.97 7.73 4.71
CA ASN A 132 14.90 6.53 3.90
C ASN A 132 14.97 6.83 2.40
N LYS A 133 14.26 7.84 1.92
CA LYS A 133 14.26 8.26 0.49
C LYS A 133 13.98 7.11 -0.48
N ILE A 134 13.10 6.19 -0.09
CA ILE A 134 12.70 5.06 -0.92
C ILE A 134 11.80 5.56 -2.06
N VAL A 135 12.18 5.28 -3.30
CA VAL A 135 11.46 5.70 -4.51
C VAL A 135 10.77 4.48 -5.11
N LEU A 136 9.47 4.60 -5.37
CA LEU A 136 8.70 3.57 -6.04
C LEU A 136 8.80 3.70 -7.56
N LYS A 137 9.23 2.63 -8.24
CA LYS A 137 9.26 2.53 -9.71
C LYS A 137 8.53 1.28 -10.18
N ASN A 138 8.05 1.30 -11.41
CA ASN A 138 7.33 0.19 -12.04
C ASN A 138 6.18 -0.34 -11.16
N ILE A 139 5.15 0.48 -10.98
CA ILE A 139 4.04 0.25 -10.06
C ILE A 139 2.77 -0.14 -10.81
N HIS A 140 2.18 -1.25 -10.42
CA HIS A 140 0.81 -1.63 -10.71
C HIS A 140 -0.09 -1.23 -9.54
N ASP A 141 -0.68 -0.06 -9.61
CA ASP A 141 -1.69 0.39 -8.64
C ASP A 141 -3.05 -0.19 -9.03
N THR A 142 -3.54 -1.16 -8.26
CA THR A 142 -4.78 -1.88 -8.57
C THR A 142 -6.01 -0.96 -8.63
N SER A 143 -5.99 0.19 -7.95
CA SER A 143 -7.05 1.20 -8.05
C SER A 143 -7.03 1.90 -9.41
N CYS A 144 -5.84 2.18 -9.95
CA CYS A 144 -5.67 2.78 -11.28
C CYS A 144 -6.09 1.84 -12.40
N PHE A 145 -5.73 0.55 -12.28
CA PHE A 145 -6.14 -0.49 -13.24
C PHE A 145 -7.65 -0.70 -13.19
N HIS A 146 -8.24 -0.79 -12.00
CA HIS A 146 -9.69 -0.90 -11.84
C HIS A 146 -10.43 0.26 -12.53
N HIS A 147 -9.97 1.50 -12.28
CA HIS A 147 -10.54 2.67 -12.96
C HIS A 147 -10.47 2.58 -14.50
N VAL A 148 -9.36 2.10 -15.04
CA VAL A 148 -9.21 1.99 -16.51
C VAL A 148 -10.09 0.89 -17.09
N ILE A 149 -10.31 -0.21 -16.36
CA ILE A 149 -11.09 -1.36 -16.81
C ILE A 149 -12.60 -1.08 -16.67
N PHE A 150 -13.05 -0.55 -15.52
CA PHE A 150 -14.47 -0.44 -15.17
C PHE A 150 -15.00 1.00 -15.17
N GLY A 151 -14.14 2.01 -15.23
CA GLY A 151 -14.53 3.43 -15.16
C GLY A 151 -14.85 3.93 -13.75
N GLU A 152 -14.66 3.11 -12.72
CA GLU A 152 -14.97 3.42 -11.32
C GLU A 152 -13.76 4.01 -10.60
N GLU A 153 -13.97 5.05 -9.80
CA GLU A 153 -12.92 5.73 -9.02
C GLU A 153 -13.14 5.60 -7.52
N ASP A 154 -12.06 5.78 -6.76
CA ASP A 154 -12.06 5.81 -5.29
C ASP A 154 -12.63 4.55 -4.62
N MET A 155 -12.50 3.40 -5.29
CA MET A 155 -12.89 2.11 -4.73
C MET A 155 -11.87 1.65 -3.70
N ASN A 156 -12.32 1.14 -2.56
CA ASN A 156 -11.43 0.51 -1.60
C ASN A 156 -10.99 -0.90 -2.07
N LEU A 157 -9.95 -1.45 -1.45
CA LEU A 157 -9.42 -2.76 -1.86
C LEU A 157 -10.48 -3.87 -1.87
N ASN A 158 -11.36 -3.92 -0.86
CA ASN A 158 -12.39 -4.96 -0.78
C ASN A 158 -13.42 -4.87 -1.90
N ASP A 159 -13.79 -3.66 -2.30
CA ASP A 159 -14.70 -3.44 -3.42
C ASP A 159 -14.04 -3.85 -4.74
N VAL A 160 -12.75 -3.53 -4.94
CA VAL A 160 -11.99 -3.94 -6.12
C VAL A 160 -11.79 -5.46 -6.16
N LEU A 161 -11.49 -6.11 -5.03
CA LEU A 161 -11.44 -7.58 -4.95
C LEU A 161 -12.76 -8.20 -5.37
N SER A 162 -13.88 -7.71 -4.80
CA SER A 162 -15.22 -8.22 -5.11
C SER A 162 -15.60 -8.02 -6.57
N ALA A 163 -15.31 -6.87 -7.17
CA ALA A 163 -15.56 -6.58 -8.58
C ALA A 163 -14.79 -7.50 -9.54
N ASN A 164 -13.66 -8.04 -9.08
CA ASN A 164 -12.86 -9.02 -9.82
C ASN A 164 -13.18 -10.49 -9.41
N GLY A 165 -14.24 -10.75 -8.64
CA GLY A 165 -14.64 -12.10 -8.22
C GLY A 165 -13.78 -12.70 -7.11
N LEU A 166 -12.91 -11.92 -6.49
CA LEU A 166 -12.08 -12.36 -5.38
C LEU A 166 -12.78 -12.13 -4.04
N LYS A 167 -12.51 -12.99 -3.07
CA LYS A 167 -13.04 -12.85 -1.71
C LYS A 167 -12.47 -11.62 -1.04
N SER A 168 -13.32 -10.74 -0.54
CA SER A 168 -12.93 -9.58 0.27
C SER A 168 -12.17 -9.98 1.53
N ASN A 169 -11.28 -9.11 2.00
CA ASN A 169 -10.64 -9.27 3.30
C ASN A 169 -11.68 -9.14 4.43
N ALA A 170 -11.40 -9.72 5.59
CA ALA A 170 -12.25 -9.60 6.75
C ALA A 170 -12.46 -8.13 7.14
N ALA A 171 -13.68 -7.79 7.57
CA ALA A 171 -13.97 -6.44 8.02
C ALA A 171 -13.08 -6.05 9.21
N ARG A 172 -12.52 -4.84 9.16
CA ARG A 172 -11.68 -4.28 10.23
C ARG A 172 -12.50 -3.39 11.16
N ASP A 173 -12.32 -3.55 12.47
CA ASP A 173 -12.81 -2.57 13.44
C ASP A 173 -11.88 -1.34 13.44
N THR A 174 -12.14 -0.40 12.56
CA THR A 174 -11.35 0.84 12.48
C THR A 174 -11.49 1.74 13.71
N SER A 175 -12.41 1.43 14.66
CA SER A 175 -12.52 2.16 15.93
C SER A 175 -11.26 1.98 16.80
N VAL A 176 -10.47 0.95 16.55
CA VAL A 176 -9.19 0.72 17.24
C VAL A 176 -8.25 1.92 17.09
N TYR A 177 -8.25 2.59 15.94
CA TYR A 177 -7.39 3.76 15.71
C TYR A 177 -7.79 4.99 16.52
N ARG A 178 -9.06 5.08 16.94
CA ARG A 178 -9.52 6.13 17.88
C ARG A 178 -9.11 5.81 19.31
N ARG A 179 -9.19 4.52 19.70
CA ARG A 179 -8.80 4.06 21.05
C ARG A 179 -7.29 4.04 21.25
N ASN A 180 -6.57 3.69 20.21
CA ASN A 180 -5.10 3.64 20.18
C ASN A 180 -4.58 4.25 18.88
N PRO A 181 -4.33 5.56 18.83
CA PRO A 181 -3.76 6.21 17.64
C PRO A 181 -2.38 5.68 17.23
N ALA A 182 -1.63 5.12 18.20
CA ALA A 182 -0.34 4.48 17.96
C ALA A 182 -0.45 2.97 17.71
N PHE A 183 -1.62 2.46 17.29
CA PHE A 183 -1.87 1.04 17.11
C PHE A 183 -0.74 0.34 16.35
N TRP A 184 -0.37 0.85 15.18
CA TRP A 184 0.67 0.24 14.35
C TRP A 184 2.10 0.37 14.92
N ALA A 185 2.35 1.30 15.83
CA ALA A 185 3.63 1.44 16.53
C ALA A 185 3.77 0.52 17.76
N THR A 186 2.71 -0.21 18.12
CA THR A 186 2.74 -1.14 19.25
C THR A 186 3.65 -2.33 18.97
N ARG A 187 4.50 -2.68 19.92
CA ARG A 187 5.40 -3.84 19.83
C ARG A 187 5.30 -4.69 21.12
N PRO A 188 5.39 -6.03 21.02
CA PRO A 188 5.43 -6.81 19.77
C PRO A 188 4.15 -6.69 18.97
N LEU A 189 4.20 -7.03 17.67
CA LEU A 189 3.01 -7.04 16.82
C LEU A 189 1.98 -8.02 17.38
N THR A 190 0.74 -7.57 17.54
CA THR A 190 -0.36 -8.43 17.96
C THR A 190 -0.81 -9.34 16.82
N ARG A 191 -1.48 -10.45 17.14
CA ARG A 191 -2.07 -11.33 16.13
C ARG A 191 -2.97 -10.56 15.16
N GLN A 192 -3.78 -9.64 15.67
CA GLN A 192 -4.67 -8.79 14.86
C GLN A 192 -3.89 -7.93 13.86
N MET A 193 -2.77 -7.33 14.27
CA MET A 193 -1.90 -6.54 13.37
C MET A 193 -1.32 -7.41 12.26
N ILE A 194 -0.83 -8.59 12.62
CA ILE A 194 -0.27 -9.56 11.66
C ILE A 194 -1.33 -9.98 10.64
N ASP A 195 -2.52 -10.36 11.10
CA ASP A 195 -3.61 -10.80 10.24
C ASP A 195 -4.08 -9.68 9.30
N TRP A 196 -4.16 -8.44 9.79
CA TRP A 196 -4.55 -7.31 8.96
C TRP A 196 -3.50 -6.97 7.92
N ALA A 197 -2.26 -6.78 8.34
CA ALA A 197 -1.16 -6.41 7.44
C ALA A 197 -0.89 -7.48 6.37
N SER A 198 -0.97 -8.76 6.72
CA SER A 198 -0.79 -9.85 5.74
C SER A 198 -1.96 -9.99 4.77
N SER A 199 -3.20 -9.74 5.22
CA SER A 199 -4.38 -9.87 4.36
C SER A 199 -4.44 -8.82 3.24
N ASP A 200 -3.82 -7.65 3.42
CA ASP A 200 -3.84 -6.59 2.41
C ASP A 200 -2.96 -6.91 1.21
N VAL A 201 -1.96 -7.75 1.37
CA VAL A 201 -1.05 -8.14 0.28
C VAL A 201 -1.33 -9.53 -0.30
N ASP A 202 -2.07 -10.38 0.42
CA ASP A 202 -2.27 -11.79 0.08
C ASP A 202 -2.88 -12.01 -1.31
N LYS A 203 -3.82 -11.16 -1.71
CA LYS A 203 -4.57 -11.31 -2.96
C LYS A 203 -4.14 -10.34 -4.06
N LEU A 204 -3.20 -9.43 -3.77
CA LEU A 204 -2.83 -8.40 -4.73
C LEU A 204 -2.16 -8.96 -5.99
N LEU A 205 -1.35 -10.03 -5.86
CA LEU A 205 -0.71 -10.65 -7.01
C LEU A 205 -1.73 -11.31 -7.95
N GLU A 206 -2.71 -12.01 -7.37
CA GLU A 206 -3.80 -12.62 -8.12
C GLU A 206 -4.68 -11.55 -8.79
N LEU A 207 -5.05 -10.50 -8.04
CA LEU A 207 -5.79 -9.36 -8.56
C LEU A 207 -5.06 -8.69 -9.72
N ALA A 208 -3.75 -8.45 -9.58
CA ALA A 208 -2.96 -7.84 -10.65
C ALA A 208 -2.92 -8.71 -11.90
N SER A 209 -2.75 -10.03 -11.75
CA SER A 209 -2.78 -10.97 -12.88
C SER A 209 -4.13 -10.93 -13.62
N MET A 210 -5.25 -10.89 -12.89
CA MET A 210 -6.58 -10.76 -13.47
C MET A 210 -6.76 -9.42 -14.19
N GLN A 211 -6.32 -8.32 -13.59
CA GLN A 211 -6.39 -6.99 -14.20
C GLN A 211 -5.52 -6.89 -15.46
N LEU A 212 -4.32 -7.47 -15.44
CA LEU A 212 -3.42 -7.52 -16.62
C LEU A 212 -4.02 -8.35 -17.76
N ALA A 213 -4.75 -9.42 -17.44
CA ALA A 213 -5.45 -10.23 -18.45
C ALA A 213 -6.71 -9.53 -19.01
N ALA A 214 -7.38 -8.70 -18.21
CA ALA A 214 -8.60 -8.01 -18.61
C ALA A 214 -8.37 -6.68 -19.35
N VAL A 215 -7.24 -6.01 -19.11
CA VAL A 215 -6.95 -4.70 -19.68
C VAL A 215 -6.39 -4.81 -21.10
N SER A 216 -6.85 -3.94 -22.01
CA SER A 216 -6.23 -3.83 -23.34
C SER A 216 -4.82 -3.22 -23.25
N GLU A 217 -3.95 -3.44 -24.24
CA GLU A 217 -2.60 -2.84 -24.26
C GLU A 217 -2.64 -1.31 -24.10
N GLN A 218 -3.56 -0.62 -24.80
CA GLN A 218 -3.75 0.82 -24.63
C GLN A 218 -4.22 1.18 -23.21
N GLY A 219 -5.07 0.36 -22.61
CA GLY A 219 -5.51 0.50 -21.22
C GLY A 219 -4.36 0.31 -20.24
N LYS A 220 -3.50 -0.69 -20.45
CA LYS A 220 -2.31 -0.96 -19.65
C LYS A 220 -1.37 0.25 -19.64
N ILE A 221 -1.09 0.83 -20.81
CA ILE A 221 -0.26 2.05 -20.91
C ILE A 221 -0.86 3.18 -20.06
N ARG A 222 -2.19 3.42 -20.15
CA ARG A 222 -2.88 4.46 -19.36
C ARG A 222 -2.85 4.17 -17.87
N ALA A 223 -3.11 2.92 -17.46
CA ALA A 223 -3.11 2.54 -16.06
C ALA A 223 -1.70 2.66 -15.43
N MET A 224 -0.67 2.21 -16.14
CA MET A 224 0.73 2.35 -15.71
C MET A 224 1.15 3.82 -15.61
N ALA A 225 0.76 4.67 -16.55
CA ALA A 225 1.04 6.10 -16.50
C ALA A 225 0.33 6.76 -15.29
N LYS A 226 -0.92 6.39 -15.00
CA LYS A 226 -1.67 6.87 -13.83
C LYS A 226 -1.03 6.38 -12.53
N SER A 227 -0.63 5.11 -12.45
CA SER A 227 0.09 4.56 -11.30
C SER A 227 1.40 5.31 -11.03
N LYS A 228 2.19 5.56 -12.07
CA LYS A 228 3.42 6.37 -11.97
C LYS A 228 3.13 7.81 -11.50
N ALA A 229 2.09 8.44 -12.03
CA ALA A 229 1.70 9.78 -11.59
C ALA A 229 1.29 9.79 -10.10
N ASN A 230 0.60 8.77 -9.61
CA ASN A 230 0.23 8.63 -8.21
C ASN A 230 1.45 8.53 -7.29
N THR A 231 2.52 7.83 -7.68
CA THR A 231 3.74 7.72 -6.85
C THR A 231 4.48 9.04 -6.71
N THR A 232 4.35 9.95 -7.68
CA THR A 232 5.03 11.24 -7.66
C THR A 232 4.16 12.35 -7.11
N SER A 233 2.84 12.30 -7.36
CA SER A 233 1.92 13.39 -7.02
C SER A 233 1.91 13.71 -5.52
N ALA A 234 1.64 12.73 -4.65
CA ALA A 234 1.63 12.96 -3.20
C ALA A 234 3.03 13.37 -2.71
N ARG A 235 4.07 12.65 -3.15
CA ARG A 235 5.46 12.89 -2.78
C ARG A 235 5.94 14.31 -3.09
N ASP A 236 5.52 14.88 -4.23
CA ASP A 236 6.02 16.16 -4.73
C ASP A 236 5.08 17.34 -4.38
N MET A 237 3.86 17.08 -3.85
CA MET A 237 2.95 18.12 -3.38
C MET A 237 3.49 18.89 -2.18
N ARG A 238 3.08 20.16 -2.05
CA ARG A 238 3.21 20.93 -0.81
C ARG A 238 2.18 20.47 0.21
N VAL A 239 2.43 20.75 1.48
CA VAL A 239 1.52 20.37 2.59
C VAL A 239 1.21 21.57 3.46
N ALA A 240 -0.06 21.90 3.60
CA ALA A 240 -0.57 22.80 4.61
C ALA A 240 -1.00 22.01 5.85
N LYS A 241 -0.54 22.44 7.02
CA LYS A 241 -0.78 21.79 8.33
C LYS A 241 -1.66 22.66 9.21
N GLY A 242 -2.22 22.06 10.26
CA GLY A 242 -2.91 22.80 11.31
C GLY A 242 -4.24 23.39 10.89
N MET A 243 -4.88 22.82 9.88
CA MET A 243 -6.14 23.31 9.37
C MET A 243 -7.31 22.80 10.21
N HIS A 244 -8.31 23.64 10.40
CA HIS A 244 -9.54 23.29 11.10
C HIS A 244 -10.72 23.30 10.12
N VAL A 245 -11.64 22.37 10.30
CA VAL A 245 -12.87 22.28 9.55
C VAL A 245 -14.02 22.69 10.44
N ARG A 246 -14.77 23.70 10.04
CA ARG A 246 -15.89 24.25 10.83
C ARG A 246 -17.00 23.22 11.02
N ASN A 247 -17.33 22.50 9.98
CA ASN A 247 -18.36 21.46 10.00
C ASN A 247 -17.83 20.17 9.34
N PRO A 248 -17.16 19.28 10.10
CA PRO A 248 -16.56 18.06 9.55
C PRO A 248 -17.58 17.15 8.85
N GLY A 249 -18.80 17.03 9.37
CA GLY A 249 -19.84 16.19 8.79
C GLY A 249 -20.25 16.67 7.37
N TYR A 250 -20.44 17.98 7.21
CA TYR A 250 -20.75 18.58 5.90
C TYR A 250 -19.56 18.53 4.97
N PHE A 251 -18.35 18.84 5.47
CA PHE A 251 -17.13 18.80 4.69
C PHE A 251 -16.83 17.42 4.11
N ILE A 252 -16.96 16.37 4.93
CA ILE A 252 -16.76 14.98 4.52
C ILE A 252 -17.91 14.51 3.63
N GLY A 253 -19.16 14.80 4.04
CA GLY A 253 -20.39 14.35 3.39
C GLY A 253 -20.69 12.87 3.63
N LYS A 254 -21.90 12.41 3.22
CA LYS A 254 -22.32 11.02 3.36
C LYS A 254 -21.33 10.09 2.66
N GLY A 255 -20.75 9.15 3.39
CA GLY A 255 -19.76 8.21 2.85
C GLY A 255 -18.52 8.88 2.24
N GLY A 256 -18.20 10.12 2.61
CA GLY A 256 -17.04 10.85 2.09
C GLY A 256 -17.22 11.50 0.71
N MET A 257 -18.44 11.57 0.18
CA MET A 257 -18.69 12.06 -1.19
C MET A 257 -18.22 13.49 -1.44
N ASN A 258 -18.47 14.41 -0.48
CA ASN A 258 -18.09 15.81 -0.66
C ASN A 258 -16.57 15.97 -0.70
N LEU A 259 -15.89 15.31 0.22
CA LEU A 259 -14.43 15.34 0.32
C LEU A 259 -13.78 14.75 -0.94
N ARG A 260 -14.23 13.56 -1.38
CA ARG A 260 -13.68 12.96 -2.63
C ARG A 260 -13.93 13.84 -3.85
N SER A 261 -15.15 14.42 -3.99
CA SER A 261 -15.46 15.36 -5.08
C SER A 261 -14.54 16.61 -5.04
N LEU A 262 -14.28 17.15 -3.85
CA LEU A 262 -13.38 18.28 -3.68
C LEU A 262 -11.96 17.91 -4.08
N GLN A 263 -11.43 16.80 -3.59
CA GLN A 263 -10.09 16.29 -3.91
C GLN A 263 -9.90 16.09 -5.42
N ARG A 264 -10.87 15.46 -6.10
CA ARG A 264 -10.83 15.28 -7.56
C ARG A 264 -10.76 16.59 -8.32
N ARG A 265 -11.63 17.57 -7.97
CA ARG A 265 -11.69 18.86 -8.67
C ARG A 265 -10.44 19.73 -8.47
N THR A 266 -9.79 19.58 -7.34
CA THR A 266 -8.64 20.42 -6.96
C THR A 266 -7.29 19.71 -7.11
N GLY A 267 -7.29 18.39 -7.32
CA GLY A 267 -6.07 17.60 -7.33
C GLY A 267 -5.39 17.53 -5.95
N THR A 268 -6.12 17.80 -4.86
CA THR A 268 -5.59 17.80 -3.51
C THR A 268 -5.83 16.44 -2.83
N LEU A 269 -5.03 16.15 -1.78
CA LEU A 269 -5.31 15.07 -0.85
C LEU A 269 -5.52 15.68 0.54
N VAL A 270 -6.58 15.28 1.22
CA VAL A 270 -6.98 15.88 2.50
C VAL A 270 -7.14 14.78 3.54
N TYR A 271 -6.41 14.90 4.63
CA TYR A 271 -6.39 13.91 5.71
C TYR A 271 -6.59 14.57 7.06
N GLN A 272 -7.27 13.85 7.96
CA GLN A 272 -7.38 14.21 9.37
C GLN A 272 -6.28 13.52 10.17
N MET A 273 -5.53 14.30 10.96
CA MET A 273 -4.53 13.76 11.88
C MET A 273 -5.20 13.15 13.11
N ARG A 274 -4.72 12.00 13.52
CA ARG A 274 -5.17 11.35 14.74
C ARG A 274 -4.01 11.24 15.75
N PRO A 275 -4.27 11.51 17.05
CA PRO A 275 -5.52 12.03 17.62
C PRO A 275 -5.69 13.52 17.37
N GLY A 276 -6.94 13.98 17.15
CA GLY A 276 -7.31 15.38 17.07
C GLY A 276 -8.15 15.77 15.87
N ASP A 277 -8.53 17.04 15.83
CA ASP A 277 -9.36 17.64 14.78
C ASP A 277 -8.53 18.47 13.78
N THR A 278 -7.22 18.23 13.76
CA THR A 278 -6.31 18.91 12.85
C THR A 278 -6.26 18.22 11.51
N TRP A 279 -6.36 18.99 10.44
CA TRP A 279 -6.34 18.50 9.09
C TRP A 279 -5.09 18.96 8.35
N PHE A 280 -4.63 18.17 7.40
CA PHE A 280 -3.64 18.60 6.42
C PHE A 280 -4.16 18.43 5.01
N VAL A 281 -3.65 19.33 4.17
CA VAL A 281 -3.95 19.37 2.75
C VAL A 281 -2.66 19.27 1.97
N TYR A 282 -2.51 18.19 1.21
CA TYR A 282 -1.51 18.08 0.16
C TYR A 282 -2.07 18.81 -1.06
N TYR A 283 -1.32 19.72 -1.64
CA TYR A 283 -1.83 20.56 -2.71
C TYR A 283 -0.78 20.83 -3.79
N PRO A 284 -1.19 20.80 -5.08
CA PRO A 284 -0.29 21.10 -6.19
C PRO A 284 -0.08 22.60 -6.39
N THR A 285 -1.09 23.44 -6.08
CA THR A 285 -1.08 24.89 -6.30
C THR A 285 -1.77 25.65 -5.18
N GLU A 286 -1.41 26.93 -4.99
CA GLU A 286 -2.06 27.80 -4.01
C GLU A 286 -3.57 28.01 -4.30
N THR A 287 -3.96 28.01 -5.57
CA THR A 287 -5.36 28.07 -5.95
C THR A 287 -6.14 26.84 -5.46
N ALA A 288 -5.56 25.65 -5.59
CA ALA A 288 -6.14 24.41 -5.09
C ALA A 288 -6.29 24.44 -3.56
N LEU A 289 -5.25 24.88 -2.83
CA LEU A 289 -5.31 25.06 -1.39
C LEU A 289 -6.41 26.05 -0.97
N SER A 290 -6.50 27.20 -1.65
CA SER A 290 -7.51 28.22 -1.37
C SER A 290 -8.94 27.71 -1.58
N ALA A 291 -9.16 26.85 -2.56
CA ALA A 291 -10.46 26.20 -2.80
C ALA A 291 -10.84 25.25 -1.65
N VAL A 292 -9.86 24.49 -1.14
CA VAL A 292 -10.07 23.60 0.02
C VAL A 292 -10.35 24.41 1.29
N LYS A 293 -9.57 25.48 1.56
CA LYS A 293 -9.77 26.36 2.72
C LYS A 293 -11.18 26.93 2.79
N ARG A 294 -11.67 27.48 1.68
CA ARG A 294 -13.06 27.98 1.62
C ARG A 294 -14.08 26.93 2.01
N LYS A 295 -13.88 25.68 1.51
CA LYS A 295 -14.80 24.58 1.81
C LYS A 295 -14.70 24.10 3.26
N MET A 296 -13.56 24.28 3.93
CA MET A 296 -13.38 24.00 5.35
C MET A 296 -14.08 25.02 6.25
N GLU A 297 -14.25 26.26 5.79
CA GLU A 297 -14.90 27.35 6.52
C GLU A 297 -16.43 27.32 6.41
N GLU A 298 -17.00 26.66 5.40
CA GLU A 298 -18.44 26.43 5.26
C GLU A 298 -18.95 25.41 6.32
#